data_815b1bf1b576cebb2ab533db9887a3f5
#
_entry.id   815b1bf1b576cebb2ab533db9887a3f5
#
_cell.length_a   1.000
_cell.length_b   1.000
_cell.length_c   1.000
_cell.angle_alpha   90.00
_cell.angle_beta   90.00
_cell.angle_gamma   90.00
#
_symmetry.space_group_name_H-M   'P 1'
#
loop_
_entity.id
_entity.type
_entity.pdbx_description
1 polymer ?
#
loop_
_entity_poly.entity_id
_entity_poly.type
_entity_poly.pdbx_seq_one_letter_code
_entity_poly.pdbx_strand_id
1 'polypeptide(L)'
;MIVTALEFAIVGNASLALEAARLTLSRGHKLCSFTTTDPALTSTAQGMGLPVGPIVACDYLLSVANLRVIPQRELDLARRGAVNFHDGPLPERAGLNAPVWALIEGAANHAITWHRISGGVDEGPVLLREPVAIEPDDT
;
A
#
# COMPACT_ATOMS: atom_id res chain seq x y z
N MET A 1 -18.52 12.88 16.21
CA MET A 1 -17.22 13.43 15.78
C MET A 1 -17.22 13.54 14.27
N ILE A 2 -16.91 14.70 13.73
CA ILE A 2 -16.78 14.92 12.29
C ILE A 2 -15.33 14.62 11.92
N VAL A 3 -15.13 13.62 11.06
CA VAL A 3 -13.81 13.33 10.50
C VAL A 3 -13.62 14.23 9.26
N THR A 4 -12.57 15.01 9.26
CA THR A 4 -12.21 15.82 8.08
C THR A 4 -11.83 14.88 6.93
N ALA A 5 -12.45 15.05 5.78
CA ALA A 5 -12.09 14.30 4.59
C ALA A 5 -10.66 14.62 4.16
N LEU A 6 -9.87 13.58 3.95
CA LEU A 6 -8.51 13.67 3.45
C LEU A 6 -8.46 13.29 1.98
N GLU A 7 -7.46 13.78 1.29
CA GLU A 7 -7.18 13.46 -0.11
C GLU A 7 -6.09 12.39 -0.20
N PHE A 8 -6.39 11.29 -0.88
CA PHE A 8 -5.46 10.19 -1.07
C PHE A 8 -5.13 9.99 -2.55
N ALA A 9 -3.89 9.61 -2.82
CA ALA A 9 -3.47 8.97 -4.06
C ALA A 9 -3.03 7.55 -3.73
N ILE A 10 -3.33 6.60 -4.59
CA ILE A 10 -2.96 5.19 -4.39
C ILE A 10 -2.16 4.72 -5.60
N VAL A 11 -1.05 4.04 -5.33
CA VAL A 11 -0.25 3.34 -6.34
C VAL A 11 -0.10 1.88 -5.98
N GLY A 12 -0.38 0.99 -6.93
CA GLY A 12 -0.25 -0.44 -6.70
C GLY A 12 -0.62 -1.29 -7.90
N ASN A 13 -0.27 -2.57 -7.84
CA ASN A 13 -0.38 -3.50 -8.97
C ASN A 13 -1.09 -4.81 -8.61
N ALA A 14 -1.88 -4.83 -7.56
CA ALA A 14 -2.67 -6.00 -7.17
C ALA A 14 -4.05 -5.58 -6.67
N SER A 15 -4.95 -6.55 -6.54
CA SER A 15 -6.32 -6.33 -6.07
C SER A 15 -6.39 -5.64 -4.69
N LEU A 16 -5.38 -5.80 -3.86
CA LEU A 16 -5.29 -5.11 -2.57
C LEU A 16 -5.28 -3.59 -2.73
N ALA A 17 -4.70 -3.06 -3.80
CA ALA A 17 -4.75 -1.63 -4.10
C ALA A 17 -6.17 -1.15 -4.41
N LEU A 18 -6.97 -1.96 -5.12
CA LEU A 18 -8.40 -1.67 -5.34
C LEU A 18 -9.19 -1.67 -4.05
N GLU A 19 -8.90 -2.61 -3.16
CA GLU A 19 -9.53 -2.70 -1.85
C GLU A 19 -9.19 -1.49 -0.99
N ALA A 20 -7.94 -1.02 -1.02
CA ALA A 20 -7.53 0.21 -0.36
C ALA A 20 -8.29 1.43 -0.91
N ALA A 21 -8.50 1.51 -2.22
CA ALA A 21 -9.29 2.57 -2.85
C ALA A 21 -10.74 2.53 -2.40
N ARG A 22 -11.35 1.34 -2.38
CA ARG A 22 -12.73 1.14 -1.92
C ARG A 22 -12.90 1.58 -0.46
N LEU A 23 -11.99 1.19 0.41
CA LEU A 23 -12.01 1.57 1.82
C LEU A 23 -11.82 3.07 2.02
N THR A 24 -10.93 3.69 1.26
CA THR A 24 -10.71 5.14 1.29
C THR A 24 -12.02 5.89 1.02
N LEU A 25 -12.71 5.51 -0.05
CA LEU A 25 -13.96 6.13 -0.43
C LEU A 25 -15.10 5.82 0.56
N SER A 26 -15.19 4.58 1.03
CA SER A 26 -16.25 4.17 1.97
C SER A 26 -16.16 4.88 3.32
N ARG A 27 -14.97 5.35 3.68
CA ARG A 27 -14.72 6.11 4.91
C ARG A 27 -14.89 7.62 4.74
N GLY A 28 -15.37 8.06 3.58
CA GLY A 28 -15.67 9.46 3.33
C GLY A 28 -14.47 10.31 2.92
N HIS A 29 -13.37 9.68 2.56
CA HIS A 29 -12.20 10.38 2.02
C HIS A 29 -12.28 10.49 0.50
N LYS A 30 -11.44 11.33 -0.06
CA LYS A 30 -11.35 11.55 -1.50
C LYS A 30 -10.17 10.80 -2.08
N LEU A 31 -10.41 10.11 -3.20
CA LEU A 31 -9.35 9.51 -4.00
C LEU A 31 -9.02 10.42 -5.17
N CYS A 32 -7.81 10.96 -5.21
CA CYS A 32 -7.37 11.92 -6.22
C CYS A 32 -6.77 11.24 -7.45
N SER A 33 -6.10 10.10 -7.26
CA SER A 33 -5.58 9.28 -8.36
C SER A 33 -5.40 7.83 -7.94
N PHE A 34 -5.51 6.95 -8.92
CA PHE A 34 -5.20 5.53 -8.81
C PHE A 34 -4.19 5.19 -9.90
N THR A 35 -2.98 4.84 -9.51
CA THR A 35 -1.86 4.61 -10.42
C THR A 35 -1.48 3.14 -10.42
N THR A 36 -1.48 2.53 -11.59
CA THR A 36 -1.09 1.13 -11.76
C THR A 36 -0.42 0.94 -13.12
N THR A 37 0.44 -0.05 -13.23
CA THR A 37 1.05 -0.50 -14.49
C THR A 37 0.43 -1.78 -15.01
N ASP A 38 -0.50 -2.38 -14.26
CA ASP A 38 -1.21 -3.60 -14.66
C ASP A 38 -2.41 -3.26 -15.54
N PRO A 39 -2.46 -3.70 -16.82
CA PRO A 39 -3.57 -3.41 -17.70
C PRO A 39 -4.92 -3.95 -17.23
N ALA A 40 -4.94 -5.15 -16.62
CA ALA A 40 -6.16 -5.73 -16.08
C ALA A 40 -6.69 -4.91 -14.91
N LEU A 41 -5.81 -4.45 -14.05
CA LEU A 41 -6.16 -3.59 -12.91
C LEU A 41 -6.64 -2.23 -13.38
N THR A 42 -6.01 -1.68 -14.42
CA THR A 42 -6.45 -0.44 -15.07
C THR A 42 -7.90 -0.55 -15.52
N SER A 43 -8.23 -1.60 -16.25
CA SER A 43 -9.60 -1.83 -16.75
C SER A 43 -10.61 -1.96 -15.60
N THR A 44 -10.29 -2.71 -14.59
CA THR A 44 -11.15 -2.89 -13.41
C THR A 44 -11.36 -1.57 -12.68
N ALA A 45 -10.30 -0.81 -12.45
CA ALA A 45 -10.36 0.48 -11.76
C ALA A 45 -11.20 1.50 -12.56
N GLN A 46 -11.04 1.54 -13.87
CA GLN A 46 -11.85 2.38 -14.75
C GLN A 46 -13.33 1.99 -14.69
N GLY A 47 -13.63 0.68 -14.70
CA GLY A 47 -14.99 0.17 -14.53
C GLY A 47 -15.64 0.52 -13.20
N MET A 48 -14.84 0.70 -12.16
CA MET A 48 -15.28 1.16 -10.84
C MET A 48 -15.43 2.68 -10.75
N GLY A 49 -15.09 3.42 -11.79
CA GLY A 49 -15.13 4.89 -11.80
C GLY A 49 -13.99 5.55 -11.03
N LEU A 50 -12.89 4.84 -10.78
CA LEU A 50 -11.73 5.40 -10.08
C LEU A 50 -10.91 6.33 -11.01
N PRO A 51 -10.27 7.37 -10.47
CA PRO A 51 -9.49 8.32 -11.25
C PRO A 51 -8.12 7.73 -11.63
N VAL A 52 -8.11 6.84 -12.61
CA VAL A 52 -6.89 6.19 -13.09
C VAL A 52 -5.99 7.20 -13.81
N GLY A 53 -4.72 7.23 -13.42
CA GLY A 53 -3.74 8.15 -13.99
C GLY A 53 -2.49 8.26 -13.15
N PRO A 54 -1.64 9.26 -13.44
CA PRO A 54 -0.42 9.48 -12.66
C PRO A 54 -0.73 9.94 -11.22
N ILE A 55 0.25 9.81 -10.33
CA ILE A 55 0.18 10.35 -8.98
C ILE A 55 0.02 11.87 -9.06
N VAL A 56 -0.94 12.40 -8.32
CA VAL A 56 -1.22 13.84 -8.25
C VAL A 56 -1.07 14.34 -6.81
N ALA A 57 -1.08 15.65 -6.62
CA ALA A 57 -1.03 16.26 -5.29
C ALA A 57 -2.16 15.73 -4.41
N CYS A 58 -1.83 15.38 -3.18
CA CYS A 58 -2.74 14.74 -2.21
C CYS A 58 -2.26 15.02 -0.79
N ASP A 59 -3.06 14.61 0.20
CA ASP A 59 -2.61 14.63 1.58
C ASP A 59 -1.66 13.47 1.85
N TYR A 60 -2.09 12.25 1.50
CA TYR A 60 -1.29 11.03 1.66
C TYR A 60 -1.22 10.24 0.37
N LEU A 61 -0.03 9.73 0.06
CA LEU A 61 0.19 8.72 -0.97
C LEU A 61 0.27 7.35 -0.32
N LEU A 62 -0.59 6.43 -0.73
CA LEU A 62 -0.55 5.04 -0.31
C LEU A 62 0.07 4.17 -1.40
N SER A 63 1.14 3.48 -1.05
CA SER A 63 1.79 2.48 -1.90
C SER A 63 1.37 1.09 -1.40
N VAL A 64 0.61 0.37 -2.21
CA VAL A 64 0.00 -0.92 -1.84
C VAL A 64 0.26 -1.94 -2.91
N ALA A 65 0.98 -3.01 -2.56
CA ALA A 65 1.40 -4.04 -3.53
C ALA A 65 2.10 -3.41 -4.74
N ASN A 66 3.00 -2.49 -4.49
CA ASN A 66 3.77 -1.75 -5.48
C ASN A 66 5.23 -2.16 -5.41
N LEU A 67 5.77 -2.65 -6.52
CA LEU A 67 7.17 -3.06 -6.62
C LEU A 67 8.08 -1.96 -7.19
N ARG A 68 7.49 -0.88 -7.68
CA ARG A 68 8.24 0.25 -8.25
C ARG A 68 8.73 1.16 -7.12
N VAL A 69 9.99 1.54 -7.19
CA VAL A 69 10.51 2.61 -6.33
C VAL A 69 9.87 3.93 -6.77
N ILE A 70 9.24 4.62 -5.83
CA ILE A 70 8.58 5.90 -6.09
C ILE A 70 9.64 7.00 -6.04
N PRO A 71 9.87 7.74 -7.13
CA PRO A 71 10.88 8.79 -7.14
C PRO A 71 10.47 9.96 -6.23
N GLN A 72 11.47 10.68 -5.73
CA GLN A 72 11.26 11.77 -4.77
C GLN A 72 10.27 12.82 -5.27
N ARG A 73 10.31 13.16 -6.57
CA ARG A 73 9.36 14.11 -7.15
C ARG A 73 7.89 13.71 -7.01
N GLU A 74 7.62 12.40 -6.98
CA GLU A 74 6.28 11.88 -6.76
C GLU A 74 5.92 11.82 -5.27
N LEU A 75 6.88 11.46 -4.42
CA LEU A 75 6.70 11.50 -2.96
C LEU A 75 6.38 12.91 -2.47
N ASP A 76 6.98 13.92 -3.08
CA ASP A 76 6.77 15.34 -2.72
C ASP A 76 5.35 15.84 -3.02
N LEU A 77 4.58 15.09 -3.82
CA LEU A 77 3.17 15.42 -4.08
C LEU A 77 2.26 15.12 -2.88
N ALA A 78 2.72 14.32 -1.94
CA ALA A 78 1.99 13.99 -0.72
C ALA A 78 2.35 15.02 0.38
N ARG A 79 1.42 15.94 0.66
CA ARG A 79 1.63 17.03 1.62
C ARG A 79 1.93 16.56 3.03
N ARG A 80 1.35 15.44 3.44
CA ARG A 80 1.49 14.86 4.78
C ARG A 80 2.41 13.65 4.83
N GLY A 81 2.74 13.07 3.68
CA GLY A 81 3.67 11.97 3.53
C GLY A 81 3.15 10.79 2.72
N ALA A 82 4.05 9.88 2.46
CA ALA A 82 3.77 8.65 1.74
C ALA A 82 3.89 7.45 2.68
N VAL A 83 2.98 6.49 2.54
CA VAL A 83 2.89 5.30 3.39
C VAL A 83 2.89 4.07 2.50
N ASN A 84 3.71 3.09 2.85
CA ASN A 84 3.78 1.82 2.14
C ASN A 84 3.21 0.68 2.97
N PHE A 85 2.48 -0.19 2.30
CA PHE A 85 2.10 -1.49 2.83
C PHE A 85 3.19 -2.51 2.50
N HIS A 86 3.73 -3.14 3.53
CA HIS A 86 4.67 -4.26 3.41
C HIS A 86 4.00 -5.54 3.94
N ASP A 87 4.11 -6.61 3.17
CA ASP A 87 3.49 -7.88 3.48
C ASP A 87 4.32 -8.76 4.41
N GLY A 88 5.07 -8.15 5.30
CA GLY A 88 5.91 -8.81 6.28
C GLY A 88 6.15 -7.96 7.52
N PRO A 89 6.64 -8.59 8.60
CA PRO A 89 7.07 -7.85 9.79
C PRO A 89 8.36 -7.07 9.50
N LEU A 90 8.35 -5.79 9.80
CA LEU A 90 9.53 -4.94 9.71
C LEU A 90 10.12 -4.69 11.12
N PRO A 91 11.44 -4.65 11.26
CA PRO A 91 12.46 -4.76 10.22
C PRO A 91 12.86 -6.19 9.82
N GLU A 92 12.31 -7.22 10.43
CA GLU A 92 12.81 -8.60 10.34
C GLU A 92 12.74 -9.20 8.93
N ARG A 93 11.70 -8.82 8.16
CA ARG A 93 11.45 -9.35 6.80
C ARG A 93 11.29 -8.23 5.79
N ALA A 94 12.29 -7.36 5.71
CA ALA A 94 12.36 -6.36 4.65
C ALA A 94 12.60 -7.03 3.29
N GLY A 95 12.17 -6.37 2.22
CA GLY A 95 12.37 -6.84 0.85
C GLY A 95 11.19 -7.62 0.29
N LEU A 96 11.41 -8.30 -0.82
CA LEU A 96 10.38 -8.98 -1.59
C LEU A 96 10.05 -10.37 -1.03
N ASN A 97 8.80 -10.81 -1.29
CA ASN A 97 8.34 -12.17 -0.99
C ASN A 97 8.41 -12.57 0.49
N ALA A 98 8.22 -11.61 1.40
CA ALA A 98 8.25 -11.90 2.83
C ALA A 98 7.33 -13.05 3.26
N PRO A 99 6.09 -13.18 2.78
CA PRO A 99 5.24 -14.33 3.11
C PRO A 99 5.81 -15.66 2.63
N VAL A 100 6.37 -15.71 1.43
CA VAL A 100 6.97 -16.92 0.87
C VAL A 100 8.14 -17.40 1.73
N TRP A 101 9.00 -16.49 2.13
CA TRP A 101 10.12 -16.81 3.02
C TRP A 101 9.66 -17.30 4.39
N ALA A 102 8.58 -16.68 4.93
CA ALA A 102 8.00 -17.12 6.20
C ALA A 102 7.51 -18.57 6.12
N LEU A 103 6.86 -18.95 5.02
CA LEU A 103 6.40 -20.32 4.80
C LEU A 103 7.57 -21.29 4.64
N ILE A 104 8.57 -20.95 3.83
CA ILE A 104 9.76 -21.79 3.60
C ILE A 104 10.52 -22.04 4.92
N GLU A 105 10.64 -21.05 5.76
CA GLU A 105 11.32 -21.17 7.04
C GLU A 105 10.47 -21.81 8.15
N GLY A 106 9.21 -22.12 7.86
CA GLY A 106 8.31 -22.73 8.83
C GLY A 106 7.95 -21.78 9.98
N ALA A 107 7.88 -20.47 9.71
CA ALA A 107 7.53 -19.50 10.73
C ALA A 107 6.09 -19.73 11.22
N ALA A 108 5.90 -19.74 12.55
CA ALA A 108 4.57 -19.88 13.15
C ALA A 108 3.77 -18.57 13.12
N ASN A 109 4.47 -17.44 13.05
CA ASN A 109 3.88 -16.10 13.07
C ASN A 109 4.39 -15.25 11.92
N HIS A 110 3.51 -14.39 11.43
CA HIS A 110 3.80 -13.41 10.41
C HIS A 110 3.12 -12.09 10.78
N ALA A 111 3.41 -11.02 10.05
CA ALA A 111 2.73 -9.75 10.23
C ALA A 111 2.73 -8.98 8.91
N ILE A 112 1.80 -8.05 8.81
CA ILE A 112 1.84 -6.98 7.80
C ILE A 112 2.29 -5.70 8.49
N THR A 113 2.89 -4.80 7.73
CA THR A 113 3.41 -3.54 8.27
C THR A 113 3.03 -2.37 7.36
N TRP A 114 2.51 -1.32 7.96
CA TRP A 114 2.37 -0.01 7.32
C TRP A 114 3.47 0.89 7.85
N HIS A 115 4.25 1.49 6.97
CA HIS A 115 5.34 2.38 7.36
C HIS A 115 5.44 3.60 6.44
N ARG A 116 6.03 4.68 6.95
CA ARG A 116 6.32 5.84 6.10
C ARG A 116 7.44 5.49 5.13
N ILE A 117 7.35 6.03 3.93
CA ILE A 117 8.41 5.90 2.94
C ILE A 117 9.45 6.98 3.23
N SER A 118 10.70 6.55 3.52
CA SER A 118 11.83 7.44 3.71
C SER A 118 13.13 6.72 3.35
N GLY A 119 13.84 7.19 2.35
CA GLY A 119 15.14 6.64 1.97
C GLY A 119 15.06 5.28 1.27
N GLY A 120 15.57 4.23 1.90
CA GLY A 120 15.72 2.90 1.29
C GLY A 120 14.45 2.07 1.25
N VAL A 121 14.60 0.85 0.71
CA VAL A 121 13.50 -0.11 0.59
C VAL A 121 13.05 -0.57 1.99
N ASP A 122 11.73 -0.51 2.24
CA ASP A 122 11.11 -0.88 3.50
C ASP A 122 11.71 -0.21 4.74
N GLU A 123 12.35 0.94 4.53
CA GLU A 123 12.85 1.81 5.59
C GLU A 123 11.84 2.91 5.89
N GLY A 124 11.93 3.45 7.06
CA GLY A 124 11.06 4.49 7.55
C GLY A 124 10.26 4.06 8.77
N PRO A 125 9.71 5.02 9.52
CA PRO A 125 9.00 4.72 10.75
C PRO A 125 7.81 3.80 10.52
N VAL A 126 7.69 2.76 11.35
CA VAL A 126 6.52 1.88 11.37
C VAL A 126 5.34 2.64 11.98
N LEU A 127 4.21 2.64 11.29
CA LEU A 127 2.97 3.26 11.74
C LEU A 127 2.02 2.25 12.35
N LEU A 128 1.96 1.05 11.77
CA LEU A 128 1.11 -0.04 12.23
C LEU A 128 1.74 -1.37 11.85
N ARG A 129 1.77 -2.30 12.78
CA ARG A 129 2.16 -3.68 12.54
C ARG A 129 1.03 -4.58 13.05
N GLU A 130 0.50 -5.41 12.18
CA GLU A 130 -0.64 -6.27 12.48
C GLU A 130 -0.22 -7.73 12.40
N PRO A 131 -0.35 -8.53 13.46
CA PRO A 131 0.00 -9.93 13.43
C PRO A 131 -0.95 -10.72 12.53
N VAL A 132 -0.38 -11.69 11.82
CA VAL A 132 -1.11 -12.63 10.97
C VAL A 132 -0.70 -14.04 11.37
N ALA A 133 -1.64 -14.88 11.72
CA ALA A 133 -1.37 -16.30 11.98
C ALA A 133 -1.08 -17.02 10.66
N ILE A 134 -0.10 -17.94 10.69
CA ILE A 134 0.14 -18.87 9.59
C ILE A 134 -0.51 -20.19 9.96
N GLU A 135 -1.49 -20.59 9.18
CA GLU A 135 -2.19 -21.85 9.38
C GLU A 135 -1.42 -23.03 8.76
N PRO A 136 -1.61 -24.27 9.24
CA PRO A 136 -0.84 -25.41 8.74
C PRO A 136 -1.01 -25.71 7.25
N ASP A 137 -2.12 -25.29 6.66
CA ASP A 137 -2.45 -25.49 5.24
C ASP A 137 -2.22 -24.23 4.37
N ASP A 138 -1.62 -23.20 4.92
CA ASP A 138 -1.23 -22.02 4.14
C ASP A 138 -0.12 -22.38 3.14
N THR A 139 -0.26 -21.83 1.94
CA THR A 139 0.69 -22.07 0.83
C THR A 139 1.13 -20.75 0.20
#